data_8f1b12ec365fe5c6cb38c9cd2bf5206b
#
_entry.id   8f1b12ec365fe5c6cb38c9cd2bf5206b
#
_cell.length_a   1.000
_cell.length_b   1.000
_cell.length_c   1.000
_cell.angle_alpha   90.00
_cell.angle_beta   90.00
_cell.angle_gamma   90.00
#
_symmetry.space_group_name_H-M   'P 1'
#
loop_
_entity.id
_entity.type
_entity.pdbx_description
1 polymer ?
#
loop_
_entity_poly.entity_id
_entity_poly.type
_entity_poly.pdbx_seq_one_letter_code
_entity_poly.pdbx_strand_id
1 'polypeptide(L)'
;MKPAVGFMGSGRVVDGVMPPPSEFTHLARTVDALGYDSLWVGDHLSTHNPVLEALTILTHFGAVTERVQLGTGVLLLALRQPGVLAKQVATLDWLTSGRVVMGVGVGGEDL
;
A
#
# COMPACT_ATOMS: atom_id res chain seq x y z
N MET A 1 -6.07 -13.68 22.79
CA MET A 1 -6.06 -12.87 21.54
C MET A 1 -4.90 -13.36 20.69
N LYS A 2 -5.14 -13.75 19.45
CA LYS A 2 -4.07 -14.10 18.50
C LYS A 2 -3.46 -12.80 17.94
N PRO A 3 -2.14 -12.61 17.95
CA PRO A 3 -1.54 -11.42 17.36
C PRO A 3 -1.74 -11.40 15.85
N ALA A 4 -2.08 -10.22 15.31
CA ALA A 4 -2.11 -10.00 13.89
C ALA A 4 -0.69 -9.67 13.38
N VAL A 5 -0.32 -10.21 12.23
CA VAL A 5 0.99 -10.01 11.61
C VAL A 5 0.83 -9.31 10.27
N GLY A 6 1.42 -8.13 10.14
CA GLY A 6 1.46 -7.37 8.91
C GLY A 6 2.82 -7.44 8.22
N PHE A 7 2.82 -7.32 6.90
CA PHE A 7 4.02 -7.19 6.07
C PHE A 7 4.09 -5.78 5.46
N MET A 8 5.25 -5.12 5.55
CA MET A 8 5.46 -3.82 4.92
C MET A 8 6.08 -4.02 3.54
N GLY A 9 5.26 -3.94 2.51
CA GLY A 9 5.66 -4.02 1.11
C GLY A 9 5.72 -2.64 0.48
N SER A 10 6.79 -1.89 0.71
CA SER A 10 6.94 -0.60 0.06
C SER A 10 7.36 -0.76 -1.39
N GLY A 11 6.71 -0.07 -2.32
CA GLY A 11 7.10 -0.02 -3.73
C GLY A 11 8.41 0.74 -3.93
N ARG A 12 9.49 0.24 -3.36
CA ARG A 12 10.80 0.92 -3.30
C ARG A 12 11.82 0.32 -4.26
N VAL A 13 12.78 1.16 -4.60
CA VAL A 13 14.01 0.76 -5.27
C VAL A 13 14.80 -0.20 -4.39
N VAL A 14 15.29 -1.28 -4.98
CA VAL A 14 16.21 -2.23 -4.36
C VAL A 14 17.54 -2.16 -5.10
N ASP A 15 18.63 -1.95 -4.38
CA ASP A 15 19.99 -1.80 -4.92
C ASP A 15 20.06 -0.79 -6.08
N GLY A 16 19.35 0.33 -5.95
CA GLY A 16 19.33 1.40 -6.96
C GLY A 16 18.44 1.13 -8.18
N VAL A 17 17.73 0.03 -8.22
CA VAL A 17 16.88 -0.38 -9.36
C VAL A 17 15.43 -0.57 -8.87
N MET A 18 14.47 0.00 -9.60
CA MET A 18 13.05 -0.29 -9.36
C MET A 18 12.74 -1.71 -9.81
N PRO A 19 12.24 -2.57 -8.92
CA PRO A 19 11.84 -3.92 -9.30
C PRO A 19 10.79 -3.91 -10.43
N PRO A 20 10.81 -4.90 -11.32
CA PRO A 20 9.77 -5.01 -12.34
C PRO A 20 8.39 -5.28 -11.72
N PRO A 21 7.30 -4.93 -12.39
CA PRO A 21 5.93 -5.14 -11.88
C PRO A 21 5.64 -6.57 -11.43
N SER A 22 6.23 -7.56 -12.08
CA SER A 22 6.08 -8.98 -11.73
C SER A 22 6.60 -9.31 -10.33
N GLU A 23 7.61 -8.63 -9.83
CA GLU A 23 8.12 -8.84 -8.46
C GLU A 23 7.15 -8.31 -7.41
N PHE A 24 6.51 -7.18 -7.66
CA PHE A 24 5.46 -6.67 -6.78
C PHE A 24 4.24 -7.59 -6.75
N THR A 25 3.85 -8.11 -7.90
CA THR A 25 2.79 -9.12 -8.00
C THR A 25 3.15 -10.38 -7.20
N HIS A 26 4.37 -10.87 -7.37
CA HIS A 26 4.86 -12.05 -6.65
C HIS A 26 4.90 -11.82 -5.14
N LEU A 27 5.39 -10.66 -4.70
CA LEU A 27 5.40 -10.27 -3.29
C LEU A 27 3.99 -10.33 -2.68
N ALA A 28 3.04 -9.66 -3.32
CA ALA A 28 1.67 -9.60 -2.80
C ALA A 28 1.02 -10.99 -2.71
N ARG A 29 1.16 -11.80 -3.76
CA ARG A 29 0.65 -13.18 -3.77
C ARG A 29 1.32 -14.06 -2.72
N THR A 30 2.61 -13.90 -2.51
CA THR A 30 3.35 -14.65 -1.50
C THR A 30 2.90 -14.29 -0.09
N VAL A 31 2.75 -12.99 0.21
CA VAL A 31 2.25 -12.50 1.50
C VAL A 31 0.83 -13.03 1.77
N ASP A 32 -0.02 -13.00 0.78
CA ASP A 32 -1.38 -13.52 0.88
C ASP A 32 -1.41 -15.05 1.12
N ALA A 33 -0.62 -15.79 0.37
CA ALA A 33 -0.55 -17.25 0.47
C ALA A 33 0.08 -17.73 1.78
N LEU A 34 1.06 -17.00 2.33
CA LEU A 34 1.71 -17.33 3.60
C LEU A 34 0.85 -17.05 4.84
N GLY A 35 -0.30 -16.42 4.67
CA GLY A 35 -1.23 -16.19 5.75
C GLY A 35 -0.96 -14.95 6.61
N TYR A 36 -0.20 -13.97 6.12
CA TYR A 36 -0.13 -12.66 6.76
C TYR A 36 -1.53 -12.04 6.85
N ASP A 37 -1.78 -11.30 7.92
CA ASP A 37 -3.08 -10.66 8.11
C ASP A 37 -3.23 -9.41 7.27
N SER A 38 -2.13 -8.70 7.00
CA SER A 38 -2.16 -7.42 6.27
C SER A 38 -0.88 -7.16 5.49
N LEU A 39 -1.04 -6.42 4.40
CA LEU A 39 0.04 -5.91 3.54
C LEU A 39 -0.03 -4.39 3.52
N TRP A 40 1.06 -3.72 3.88
CA TRP A 40 1.12 -2.29 4.09
C TRP A 40 2.05 -1.60 3.12
N VAL A 41 1.71 -0.37 2.76
CA VAL A 41 2.57 0.53 1.96
C VAL A 41 2.76 1.86 2.68
N GLY A 42 3.93 2.46 2.50
CA GLY A 42 4.20 3.84 2.92
C GLY A 42 3.86 4.83 1.81
N ASP A 43 3.66 6.08 2.18
CA ASP A 43 3.36 7.17 1.25
C ASP A 43 4.43 8.25 1.34
N HIS A 44 5.06 8.55 0.22
CA HIS A 44 6.06 9.60 0.08
C HIS A 44 5.86 10.31 -1.25
N LEU A 45 5.89 11.63 -1.25
CA LEU A 45 5.83 12.40 -2.48
C LEU A 45 7.18 12.42 -3.19
N SER A 46 8.24 12.66 -2.43
CA SER A 46 9.60 12.73 -2.94
C SER A 46 10.59 12.27 -1.86
N THR A 47 11.46 11.36 -2.23
CA THR A 47 12.55 10.88 -1.37
C THR A 47 13.83 10.75 -2.19
N HIS A 48 14.95 10.49 -1.55
CA HIS A 48 16.22 10.21 -2.24
C HIS A 48 16.13 8.97 -3.13
N ASN A 49 15.31 8.00 -2.75
CA ASN A 49 15.06 6.80 -3.52
C ASN A 49 13.63 6.83 -4.08
N PRO A 50 13.42 6.56 -5.37
CA PRO A 50 12.08 6.48 -5.94
C PRO A 50 11.20 5.50 -5.20
N VAL A 51 9.94 5.89 -4.99
CA VAL A 51 8.89 5.07 -4.35
C VAL A 51 7.66 5.16 -5.22
N LEU A 52 6.96 4.06 -5.40
CA LEU A 52 5.69 4.05 -6.12
C LEU A 52 4.60 4.73 -5.29
N GLU A 53 3.66 5.37 -5.97
CA GLU A 53 2.54 6.06 -5.32
C GLU A 53 1.67 5.06 -4.54
N ALA A 54 1.36 5.42 -3.29
CA ALA A 54 0.80 4.48 -2.31
C ALA A 54 -0.53 3.83 -2.73
N LEU A 55 -1.51 4.63 -3.15
CA LEU A 55 -2.82 4.08 -3.52
C LEU A 55 -2.78 3.29 -4.82
N THR A 56 -1.91 3.69 -5.74
CA THR A 56 -1.73 2.99 -7.01
C THR A 56 -1.14 1.61 -6.81
N ILE A 57 -0.05 1.49 -6.03
CA ILE A 57 0.54 0.17 -5.75
C ILE A 57 -0.38 -0.69 -4.87
N LEU A 58 -1.10 -0.09 -3.93
CA LEU A 58 -2.05 -0.80 -3.10
C LEU A 58 -3.21 -1.37 -3.92
N THR A 59 -3.66 -0.64 -4.95
CA THR A 59 -4.65 -1.13 -5.90
C THR A 59 -4.13 -2.34 -6.69
N HIS A 60 -2.88 -2.29 -7.12
CA HIS A 60 -2.23 -3.42 -7.78
C HIS A 60 -2.18 -4.65 -6.86
N PHE A 61 -1.78 -4.47 -5.61
CA PHE A 61 -1.77 -5.55 -4.62
C PHE A 61 -3.18 -6.13 -4.39
N GLY A 62 -4.18 -5.27 -4.32
CA GLY A 62 -5.57 -5.69 -4.16
C GLY A 62 -6.09 -6.52 -5.31
N ALA A 63 -5.67 -6.19 -6.53
CA ALA A 63 -6.08 -6.90 -7.74
C ALA A 63 -5.50 -8.32 -7.86
N VAL A 64 -4.38 -8.60 -7.19
CA VAL A 64 -3.66 -9.88 -7.30
C VAL A 64 -3.73 -10.74 -6.03
N THR A 65 -4.45 -10.27 -5.02
CA THR A 65 -4.66 -10.97 -3.74
C THR A 65 -6.15 -11.18 -3.47
N GLU A 66 -6.47 -12.07 -2.53
CA GLU A 66 -7.87 -12.40 -2.22
C GLU A 66 -8.24 -12.15 -0.76
N ARG A 67 -7.30 -12.34 0.17
CA ARG A 67 -7.60 -12.42 1.60
C ARG A 67 -6.96 -11.30 2.43
N VAL A 68 -5.71 -10.98 2.17
CA VAL A 68 -4.91 -10.07 3.00
C VAL A 68 -5.52 -8.67 3.05
N GLN A 69 -5.56 -8.06 4.24
CA GLN A 69 -5.91 -6.66 4.37
C GLN A 69 -4.84 -5.76 3.73
N LEU A 70 -5.26 -4.64 3.18
CA LEU A 70 -4.42 -3.73 2.40
C LEU A 70 -4.40 -2.38 3.11
N GLY A 71 -3.24 -2.00 3.61
CA GLY A 71 -3.14 -0.82 4.46
C GLY A 71 -2.13 0.23 4.00
N THR A 72 -2.37 1.46 4.42
CA THR A 72 -1.38 2.54 4.31
C THR A 72 -0.80 2.85 5.68
N GLY A 73 0.49 2.84 5.78
CA GLY A 73 1.21 3.16 7.00
C GLY A 73 2.34 4.17 6.76
N VAL A 74 1.99 5.42 6.61
CA VAL A 74 0.69 6.11 6.61
C VAL A 74 0.43 6.81 5.28
N LEU A 75 -0.84 7.18 5.02
CA LEU A 75 -1.18 8.04 3.89
C LEU A 75 -1.05 9.51 4.30
N LEU A 76 -0.41 10.33 3.46
CA LEU A 76 -0.20 11.75 3.70
C LEU A 76 -1.42 12.56 3.28
N LEU A 77 -2.36 12.77 4.20
CA LEU A 77 -3.63 13.45 3.89
C LEU A 77 -3.45 14.89 3.42
N ALA A 78 -2.45 15.60 3.98
CA ALA A 78 -2.22 17.01 3.67
C ALA A 78 -1.87 17.26 2.19
N LEU A 79 -1.39 16.24 1.48
CA LEU A 79 -1.01 16.32 0.08
C LEU A 79 -2.14 15.98 -0.90
N ARG A 80 -3.34 15.67 -0.38
CA ARG A 80 -4.42 15.12 -1.20
C ARG A 80 -5.67 15.95 -1.13
N GLN A 81 -6.36 16.04 -2.26
CA GLN A 81 -7.66 16.69 -2.34
C GLN A 81 -8.72 15.74 -1.71
N PRO A 82 -9.45 16.18 -0.65
CA PRO A 82 -10.29 15.28 0.15
C PRO A 82 -11.38 14.55 -0.63
N GLY A 83 -12.07 15.24 -1.51
CA GLY A 83 -13.17 14.63 -2.29
C GLY A 83 -12.66 13.56 -3.26
N VAL A 84 -11.54 13.81 -3.91
CA VAL A 84 -10.90 12.84 -4.82
C VAL A 84 -10.39 11.64 -4.02
N LEU A 85 -9.73 11.89 -2.91
CA LEU A 85 -9.23 10.83 -2.04
C LEU A 85 -10.36 9.92 -1.53
N ALA A 86 -11.44 10.51 -1.03
CA ALA A 86 -12.59 9.73 -0.56
C ALA A 86 -13.14 8.82 -1.66
N LYS A 87 -13.22 9.33 -2.88
CA LYS A 87 -13.66 8.56 -4.04
C LYS A 87 -12.70 7.41 -4.37
N GLN A 88 -11.40 7.68 -4.35
CA GLN A 88 -10.37 6.66 -4.62
C GLN A 88 -10.41 5.54 -3.58
N VAL A 89 -10.46 5.88 -2.30
CA VAL A 89 -10.49 4.91 -1.20
C VAL A 89 -11.75 4.07 -1.23
N ALA A 90 -12.92 4.70 -1.43
CA ALA A 90 -14.18 3.96 -1.57
C ALA A 90 -14.16 2.98 -2.74
N THR A 91 -13.57 3.39 -3.87
CA THR A 91 -13.42 2.52 -5.04
C THR A 91 -12.48 1.35 -4.76
N LEU A 92 -11.34 1.62 -4.14
CA LEU A 92 -10.38 0.58 -3.76
C LEU A 92 -10.99 -0.42 -2.77
N ASP A 93 -11.71 0.07 -1.78
CA ASP A 93 -12.40 -0.77 -0.81
C ASP A 93 -13.45 -1.67 -1.47
N TRP A 94 -14.23 -1.12 -2.38
CA TRP A 94 -15.20 -1.89 -3.17
C TRP A 94 -14.51 -2.97 -4.02
N LEU A 95 -13.48 -2.61 -4.77
CA LEU A 95 -12.77 -3.54 -5.65
C LEU A 95 -12.06 -4.67 -4.88
N THR A 96 -11.73 -4.44 -3.63
CA THR A 96 -11.03 -5.41 -2.78
C THR A 96 -11.95 -6.11 -1.77
N SER A 97 -13.27 -5.94 -1.92
CA SER A 97 -14.27 -6.56 -1.04
C SER A 97 -14.08 -6.19 0.44
N GLY A 98 -13.82 -4.92 0.72
CA GLY A 98 -13.75 -4.38 2.07
C GLY A 98 -12.43 -4.67 2.80
N ARG A 99 -11.32 -4.87 2.11
CA ARG A 99 -10.03 -5.20 2.71
C ARG A 99 -9.12 -4.00 3.02
N VAL A 100 -9.58 -2.77 2.78
CA VAL A 100 -8.75 -1.57 2.94
C VAL A 100 -8.71 -1.10 4.39
N VAL A 101 -7.51 -0.77 4.86
CA VAL A 101 -7.25 -0.13 6.15
C VAL A 101 -6.44 1.15 5.92
N MET A 102 -7.05 2.30 6.25
CA MET A 102 -6.41 3.59 6.04
C MET A 102 -5.72 4.08 7.31
N GLY A 103 -4.41 3.88 7.39
CA GLY A 103 -3.57 4.60 8.33
C GLY A 103 -3.22 5.97 7.74
N VAL A 104 -3.42 7.04 8.50
CA VAL A 104 -3.24 8.40 8.02
C VAL A 104 -2.27 9.19 8.88
N GLY A 105 -1.55 10.12 8.28
CA GLY A 105 -0.60 10.98 8.95
C GLY A 105 -0.42 12.32 8.23
N VAL A 106 0.33 13.21 8.87
CA VAL A 106 0.60 14.55 8.33
C VAL A 106 1.89 14.61 7.50
N GLY A 107 2.70 13.55 7.54
CA GLY A 107 4.02 13.53 6.91
C GLY A 107 5.12 14.10 7.80
N GLY A 108 6.30 14.16 7.25
CA GLY A 108 7.52 14.61 7.93
C GLY A 108 8.45 15.36 6.98
N GLU A 109 9.73 15.04 7.03
CA GLU A 109 10.78 15.75 6.29
C GLU A 109 10.72 15.58 4.76
N ASP A 110 9.90 14.70 4.27
CA ASP A 110 9.73 14.41 2.84
C ASP A 110 8.84 15.43 2.10
N LEU A 111 8.41 16.46 2.81
CA LEU A 111 7.49 17.48 2.27
C LEU A 111 8.22 18.74 1.83
#